data_fd9f0cb7a31343ef4589cc87742da9d9
#
_entry.id   fd9f0cb7a31343ef4589cc87742da9d9
#
_cell.length_a   1.000
_cell.length_b   1.000
_cell.length_c   1.000
_cell.angle_alpha   90.00
_cell.angle_beta   90.00
_cell.angle_gamma   90.00
#
_symmetry.space_group_name_H-M   'P 1'
#
loop_
_entity.id
_entity.type
_entity.pdbx_description
1 polymer ?
#
loop_
_entity_poly.entity_id
_entity_poly.type
_entity_poly.pdbx_seq_one_letter_code
_entity_poly.pdbx_strand_id
1 'polypeptide(L)'
;MVPEAIDRDLQCFLGLLQARWGEQLVSVVLFGSWARGAARAESDIDLLVISEHFPRSRLDRHREIFEAAKAVTKDFAAKVSVIPLTPEEASATKPFYLGMLTAHALLYDRDAFFATLLQRLAARLAELGSKRRVDKDGYEYWDLKPDLKPGEAVEL
;
A
#
# COMPACT_ATOMS: atom_id res chain seq x y z
N MET A 1 -6.27 -4.70 -10.82
CA MET A 1 -5.62 -5.63 -11.78
C MET A 1 -4.11 -5.41 -11.75
N VAL A 2 -3.35 -6.48 -11.69
CA VAL A 2 -1.87 -6.41 -11.75
C VAL A 2 -1.44 -6.39 -13.22
N PRO A 3 -0.62 -5.42 -13.66
CA PRO A 3 -0.09 -5.39 -15.01
C PRO A 3 0.77 -6.61 -15.33
N GLU A 4 0.59 -7.20 -16.50
CA GLU A 4 1.28 -8.41 -16.95
C GLU A 4 2.82 -8.27 -16.89
N ALA A 5 3.32 -7.07 -17.18
CA ALA A 5 4.77 -6.78 -17.19
C ALA A 5 5.47 -7.06 -15.85
N ILE A 6 4.76 -6.97 -14.73
CA ILE A 6 5.31 -7.17 -13.39
C ILE A 6 4.65 -8.33 -12.64
N ASP A 7 3.61 -8.93 -13.19
CA ASP A 7 2.81 -9.94 -12.49
C ASP A 7 3.66 -11.16 -12.10
N ARG A 8 4.48 -11.65 -13.01
CA ARG A 8 5.33 -12.82 -12.75
C ARG A 8 6.28 -12.59 -11.57
N ASP A 9 6.94 -11.46 -11.54
CA ASP A 9 7.89 -11.12 -10.47
C ASP A 9 7.15 -10.92 -9.14
N LEU A 10 5.98 -10.28 -9.17
CA LEU A 10 5.15 -10.11 -8.00
C LEU A 10 4.64 -11.44 -7.43
N GLN A 11 4.20 -12.36 -8.28
CA GLN A 11 3.78 -13.69 -7.83
C GLN A 11 4.95 -14.49 -7.24
N CYS A 12 6.12 -14.41 -7.84
CA CYS A 12 7.33 -15.01 -7.29
C CYS A 12 7.69 -14.42 -5.92
N PHE A 13 7.68 -13.09 -5.82
CA PHE A 13 7.95 -12.39 -4.57
C PHE A 13 6.95 -12.76 -3.47
N LEU A 14 5.66 -12.75 -3.78
CA LEU A 14 4.61 -13.18 -2.86
C LEU A 14 4.85 -14.60 -2.35
N GLY A 15 5.16 -15.53 -3.25
CA GLY A 15 5.47 -16.92 -2.88
C GLY A 15 6.64 -17.03 -1.93
N LEU A 16 7.69 -16.23 -2.12
CA LEU A 16 8.85 -16.18 -1.21
C LEU A 16 8.48 -15.62 0.16
N LEU A 17 7.65 -14.58 0.24
CA LEU A 17 7.17 -14.04 1.51
C LEU A 17 6.29 -15.06 2.26
N GLN A 18 5.39 -15.72 1.55
CA GLN A 18 4.54 -16.79 2.12
C GLN A 18 5.37 -17.95 2.65
N ALA A 19 6.40 -18.36 1.92
CA ALA A 19 7.30 -19.45 2.35
C ALA A 19 8.10 -19.06 3.60
N ARG A 20 8.52 -17.80 3.71
CA ARG A 20 9.33 -17.33 4.85
C ARG A 20 8.51 -17.08 6.10
N TRP A 21 7.33 -16.47 5.97
CA TRP A 21 6.55 -15.96 7.12
C TRP A 21 5.26 -16.73 7.36
N GLY A 22 4.81 -17.52 6.41
CA GLY A 22 3.61 -18.35 6.56
C GLY A 22 2.40 -17.51 6.97
N GLU A 23 1.74 -17.93 8.04
CA GLU A 23 0.54 -17.28 8.57
C GLU A 23 0.80 -15.89 9.18
N GLN A 24 2.06 -15.55 9.46
CA GLN A 24 2.41 -14.22 9.94
C GLN A 24 2.30 -13.15 8.86
N LEU A 25 2.36 -13.51 7.58
CA LEU A 25 2.07 -12.60 6.49
C LEU A 25 0.58 -12.27 6.50
N VAL A 26 0.26 -10.98 6.52
CA VAL A 26 -1.12 -10.48 6.61
C VAL A 26 -1.62 -9.94 5.29
N SER A 27 -0.89 -9.01 4.68
CA SER A 27 -1.32 -8.41 3.42
C SER A 27 -0.12 -8.01 2.56
N VAL A 28 -0.29 -8.12 1.24
CA VAL A 28 0.62 -7.56 0.23
C VAL A 28 -0.23 -6.82 -0.79
N VAL A 29 0.01 -5.52 -0.92
CA VAL A 29 -0.83 -4.63 -1.71
C VAL A 29 0.03 -3.83 -2.68
N LEU A 30 -0.27 -3.92 -3.97
CA LEU A 30 0.32 -3.07 -5.00
C LEU A 30 -0.41 -1.72 -5.01
N PHE A 31 0.34 -0.63 -5.02
CA PHE A 31 -0.20 0.71 -5.16
C PHE A 31 0.69 1.57 -6.06
N GLY A 32 0.49 2.88 -6.06
CA GLY A 32 1.30 3.79 -6.86
C GLY A 32 1.01 3.71 -8.35
N SER A 33 2.00 4.07 -9.17
CA SER A 33 1.82 4.24 -10.62
C SER A 33 1.41 2.95 -11.34
N TRP A 34 1.94 1.80 -10.93
CA TRP A 34 1.58 0.51 -11.52
C TRP A 34 0.12 0.14 -11.27
N ALA A 35 -0.40 0.43 -10.07
CA ALA A 35 -1.81 0.19 -9.76
C ALA A 35 -2.75 1.16 -10.49
N ARG A 36 -2.28 2.39 -10.76
CA ARG A 36 -3.05 3.40 -11.51
C ARG A 36 -3.02 3.22 -13.03
N GLY A 37 -2.21 2.30 -13.55
CA GLY A 37 -2.02 2.16 -14.99
C GLY A 37 -1.21 3.31 -15.62
N ALA A 38 -0.43 4.03 -14.81
CA ALA A 38 0.38 5.20 -15.23
C ALA A 38 1.90 4.91 -15.19
N ALA A 39 2.29 3.67 -14.93
CA ALA A 39 3.70 3.30 -14.81
C ALA A 39 4.39 3.27 -16.16
N ARG A 40 5.69 3.55 -16.11
CA ARG A 40 6.64 3.33 -17.20
C ARG A 40 7.56 2.16 -16.84
N ALA A 41 8.35 1.67 -17.78
CA ALA A 41 9.24 0.54 -17.55
C ALA A 41 10.23 0.76 -16.39
N GLU A 42 10.66 2.00 -16.19
CA GLU A 42 11.58 2.40 -15.11
C GLU A 42 10.88 2.78 -13.80
N SER A 43 9.54 2.79 -13.76
CA SER A 43 8.80 3.16 -12.55
C SER A 43 9.03 2.18 -11.41
N ASP A 44 9.14 2.70 -10.18
CA ASP A 44 9.18 1.88 -8.98
C ASP A 44 7.91 1.05 -8.82
N ILE A 45 8.07 -0.13 -8.24
CA ILE A 45 6.96 -1.01 -7.90
C ILE A 45 6.67 -0.80 -6.42
N ASP A 46 5.59 -0.07 -6.12
CA ASP A 46 5.23 0.30 -4.76
C ASP A 46 4.36 -0.77 -4.11
N LEU A 47 4.84 -1.34 -3.03
CA LEU A 47 4.14 -2.36 -2.27
C LEU A 47 3.97 -1.96 -0.80
N LEU A 48 2.78 -2.20 -0.27
CA LEU A 48 2.56 -2.26 1.18
C LEU A 48 2.62 -3.73 1.59
N VAL A 49 3.47 -4.06 2.53
CA VAL A 49 3.59 -5.40 3.10
C VAL A 49 3.28 -5.33 4.59
N ILE A 50 2.28 -6.08 5.02
CA ILE A 50 1.86 -6.15 6.41
C ILE A 50 2.17 -7.56 6.94
N SER A 51 2.94 -7.64 8.02
CA SER A 51 3.31 -8.93 8.62
C SER A 51 3.48 -8.80 10.14
N GLU A 52 2.98 -9.80 10.85
CA GLU A 52 3.21 -9.96 12.29
C GLU A 52 4.68 -10.30 12.60
N HIS A 53 5.42 -10.79 11.60
CA HIS A 53 6.83 -11.14 11.71
C HIS A 53 7.74 -9.93 11.94
N PHE A 54 7.37 -8.73 11.44
CA PHE A 54 8.27 -7.60 11.38
C PHE A 54 8.81 -7.18 12.76
N PRO A 55 10.16 -7.07 12.90
CA PRO A 55 10.79 -6.52 14.09
C PRO A 55 10.52 -5.01 14.21
N ARG A 56 10.88 -4.42 15.36
CA ARG A 56 10.77 -2.96 15.57
C ARG A 56 11.68 -2.17 14.64
N SER A 57 12.88 -2.67 14.40
CA SER A 57 13.88 -2.02 13.55
C SER A 57 13.42 -1.98 12.10
N ARG A 58 13.20 -0.79 11.57
CA ARG A 58 12.84 -0.60 10.16
C ARG A 58 13.94 -1.07 9.22
N LEU A 59 15.19 -0.86 9.60
CA LEU A 59 16.34 -1.33 8.81
C LEU A 59 16.34 -2.85 8.66
N ASP A 60 16.03 -3.57 9.71
CA ASP A 60 15.98 -5.03 9.67
C ASP A 60 14.82 -5.52 8.81
N ARG A 61 13.66 -4.84 8.86
CA ARG A 61 12.53 -5.12 7.97
C ARG A 61 12.93 -4.98 6.50
N HIS A 62 13.55 -3.87 6.15
CA HIS A 62 14.00 -3.61 4.77
C HIS A 62 15.07 -4.60 4.32
N ARG A 63 15.95 -5.01 5.21
CA ARG A 63 16.98 -6.01 4.92
C ARG A 63 16.32 -7.35 4.54
N GLU A 64 15.37 -7.83 5.32
CA GLU A 64 14.66 -9.09 5.04
C GLU A 64 13.90 -9.03 3.71
N ILE A 65 13.20 -7.93 3.46
CA ILE A 65 12.47 -7.71 2.21
C ILE A 65 13.43 -7.67 1.02
N PHE A 66 14.54 -6.97 1.14
CA PHE A 66 15.54 -6.87 0.08
C PHE A 66 16.16 -8.23 -0.26
N GLU A 67 16.43 -9.06 0.75
CA GLU A 67 16.90 -10.42 0.52
C GLU A 67 15.88 -11.28 -0.26
N ALA A 68 14.60 -11.16 0.07
CA ALA A 68 13.54 -11.81 -0.69
C ALA A 68 13.42 -11.27 -2.12
N ALA A 69 13.52 -9.97 -2.30
CA ALA A 69 13.44 -9.32 -3.61
C ALA A 69 14.61 -9.73 -4.52
N LYS A 70 15.82 -9.81 -3.98
CA LYS A 70 17.00 -10.29 -4.73
C LYS A 70 16.84 -11.74 -5.20
N ALA A 71 16.12 -12.55 -4.44
CA ALA A 71 15.85 -13.94 -4.82
C ALA A 71 14.87 -14.05 -6.01
N VAL A 72 14.10 -12.99 -6.29
CA VAL A 72 13.29 -12.91 -7.53
C VAL A 72 14.20 -12.59 -8.71
N THR A 73 14.70 -11.37 -8.79
CA THR A 73 15.72 -10.90 -9.74
C THR A 73 16.41 -9.67 -9.17
N LYS A 74 17.61 -9.35 -9.69
CA LYS A 74 18.30 -8.10 -9.35
C LYS A 74 17.52 -6.87 -9.81
N ASP A 75 16.90 -6.94 -10.98
CA ASP A 75 16.10 -5.85 -11.53
C ASP A 75 14.86 -5.59 -10.69
N PHE A 76 14.18 -6.62 -10.24
CA PHE A 76 13.05 -6.49 -9.32
C PHE A 76 13.48 -5.85 -8.00
N ALA A 77 14.57 -6.32 -7.40
CA ALA A 77 15.11 -5.75 -6.17
C ALA A 77 15.47 -4.27 -6.28
N ALA A 78 15.94 -3.85 -7.47
CA ALA A 78 16.27 -2.45 -7.74
C ALA A 78 15.04 -1.55 -7.90
N LYS A 79 13.91 -2.11 -8.30
CA LYS A 79 12.67 -1.36 -8.58
C LYS A 79 11.64 -1.42 -7.46
N VAL A 80 11.63 -2.47 -6.66
CA VAL A 80 10.62 -2.62 -5.62
C VAL A 80 10.86 -1.63 -4.49
N SER A 81 9.80 -0.93 -4.12
CA SER A 81 9.73 0.00 -2.99
C SER A 81 8.67 -0.49 -2.02
N VAL A 82 9.07 -0.88 -0.82
CA VAL A 82 8.16 -1.51 0.13
C VAL A 82 7.98 -0.65 1.37
N ILE A 83 6.72 -0.49 1.78
CA ILE A 83 6.35 0.04 3.09
C ILE A 83 6.04 -1.16 3.99
N PRO A 84 6.93 -1.50 4.94
CA PRO A 84 6.73 -2.64 5.84
C PRO A 84 6.05 -2.19 7.14
N LEU A 85 4.85 -2.71 7.39
CA LEU A 85 4.08 -2.40 8.60
C LEU A 85 3.68 -3.66 9.35
N THR A 86 3.64 -3.57 10.68
CA THR A 86 2.92 -4.56 11.48
C THR A 86 1.41 -4.31 11.37
N PRO A 87 0.55 -5.29 11.70
CA PRO A 87 -0.90 -5.07 11.71
C PRO A 87 -1.32 -3.92 12.63
N GLU A 88 -0.67 -3.76 13.77
CA GLU A 88 -0.93 -2.66 14.69
C GLU A 88 -0.62 -1.30 14.06
N GLU A 89 0.54 -1.17 13.44
CA GLU A 89 0.93 0.06 12.73
C GLU A 89 0.00 0.36 11.55
N ALA A 90 -0.39 -0.68 10.80
CA ALA A 90 -1.28 -0.56 9.65
C ALA A 90 -2.70 -0.13 10.04
N SER A 91 -3.15 -0.47 11.24
CA SER A 91 -4.49 -0.14 11.73
C SER A 91 -4.70 1.35 11.98
N ALA A 92 -3.61 2.11 12.18
CA ALA A 92 -3.66 3.57 12.19
C ALA A 92 -3.66 4.08 10.75
N THR A 93 -4.63 4.91 10.41
CA THR A 93 -4.76 5.46 9.05
C THR A 93 -3.51 6.21 8.63
N LYS A 94 -3.01 5.88 7.45
CA LYS A 94 -1.84 6.53 6.84
C LYS A 94 -2.30 7.43 5.70
N PRO A 95 -1.64 8.57 5.47
CA PRO A 95 -2.01 9.47 4.36
C PRO A 95 -2.03 8.78 2.99
N PHE A 96 -1.11 7.86 2.73
CA PHE A 96 -1.04 7.16 1.45
C PHE A 96 -2.21 6.17 1.21
N TYR A 97 -2.98 5.81 2.24
CA TYR A 97 -4.20 5.02 2.05
C TYR A 97 -5.25 5.74 1.20
N LEU A 98 -5.27 7.07 1.26
CA LEU A 98 -6.18 7.87 0.44
C LEU A 98 -5.97 7.61 -1.06
N GLY A 99 -4.72 7.54 -1.50
CA GLY A 99 -4.38 7.16 -2.87
C GLY A 99 -4.78 5.73 -3.22
N MET A 100 -4.68 4.82 -2.26
CA MET A 100 -5.06 3.42 -2.45
C MET A 100 -6.57 3.22 -2.63
N LEU A 101 -7.41 4.11 -2.09
CA LEU A 101 -8.84 4.09 -2.35
C LEU A 101 -9.16 4.28 -3.83
N THR A 102 -8.31 4.98 -4.55
CA THR A 102 -8.48 5.22 -5.98
C THR A 102 -7.99 4.06 -6.82
N ALA A 103 -6.82 3.54 -6.51
CA ALA A 103 -6.22 2.43 -7.24
C ALA A 103 -5.27 1.63 -6.35
N HIS A 104 -5.52 0.34 -6.27
CA HIS A 104 -4.68 -0.64 -5.61
C HIS A 104 -4.98 -2.03 -6.16
N ALA A 105 -4.09 -2.98 -5.91
CA ALA A 105 -4.34 -4.39 -6.18
C ALA A 105 -3.92 -5.21 -4.95
N LEU A 106 -4.86 -5.95 -4.39
CA LEU A 106 -4.61 -6.89 -3.31
C LEU A 106 -3.97 -8.15 -3.89
N LEU A 107 -2.67 -8.34 -3.68
CA LEU A 107 -1.97 -9.57 -4.09
C LEU A 107 -2.24 -10.68 -3.09
N TYR A 108 -2.35 -10.34 -1.83
CA TYR A 108 -2.69 -11.21 -0.72
C TYR A 108 -3.32 -10.38 0.40
N ASP A 109 -4.38 -10.89 1.00
CA ASP A 109 -5.04 -10.18 2.11
C ASP A 109 -5.74 -11.20 3.01
N ARG A 110 -5.04 -11.62 4.08
CA ARG A 110 -5.55 -12.59 5.03
C ARG A 110 -6.76 -12.02 5.77
N ASP A 111 -7.86 -12.76 5.75
CA ASP A 111 -9.11 -12.41 6.42
C ASP A 111 -9.64 -11.01 6.04
N ALA A 112 -9.37 -10.57 4.82
CA ALA A 112 -9.73 -9.25 4.33
C ALA A 112 -9.27 -8.10 5.25
N PHE A 113 -8.09 -8.25 5.85
CA PHE A 113 -7.55 -7.30 6.83
C PHE A 113 -7.44 -5.89 6.24
N PHE A 114 -6.70 -5.75 5.14
CA PHE A 114 -6.49 -4.44 4.53
C PHE A 114 -7.73 -3.93 3.79
N ALA A 115 -8.47 -4.82 3.14
CA ALA A 115 -9.75 -4.45 2.53
C ALA A 115 -10.71 -3.83 3.54
N THR A 116 -10.77 -4.38 4.75
CA THR A 116 -11.59 -3.83 5.84
C THR A 116 -11.11 -2.46 6.29
N LEU A 117 -9.79 -2.23 6.39
CA LEU A 117 -9.24 -0.92 6.71
C LEU A 117 -9.63 0.13 5.67
N LEU A 118 -9.53 -0.21 4.38
CA LEU A 118 -9.93 0.69 3.29
C LEU A 118 -11.44 0.96 3.29
N GLN A 119 -12.26 -0.03 3.57
CA GLN A 119 -13.72 0.14 3.69
C GLN A 119 -14.08 1.10 4.84
N ARG A 120 -13.42 0.97 5.99
CA ARG A 120 -13.62 1.88 7.12
C ARG A 120 -13.19 3.31 6.78
N LEU A 121 -12.07 3.46 6.10
CA LEU A 121 -11.61 4.77 5.64
C LEU A 121 -12.61 5.39 4.67
N ALA A 122 -13.08 4.65 3.68
CA ALA A 122 -14.09 5.12 2.72
C ALA A 122 -15.39 5.57 3.43
N ALA A 123 -15.86 4.78 4.41
CA ALA A 123 -17.03 5.13 5.20
C ALA A 123 -16.81 6.42 6.00
N ARG A 124 -15.63 6.58 6.60
CA ARG A 124 -15.29 7.80 7.36
C ARG A 124 -15.23 9.04 6.45
N LEU A 125 -14.67 8.92 5.27
CA LEU A 125 -14.66 10.00 4.28
C LEU A 125 -16.08 10.41 3.86
N ALA A 126 -16.96 9.42 3.67
CA ALA A 126 -18.37 9.69 3.37
C ALA A 126 -19.08 10.45 4.50
N GLU A 127 -18.86 10.06 5.77
CA GLU A 127 -19.39 10.77 6.94
C GLU A 127 -18.91 12.23 6.99
N LEU A 128 -17.67 12.48 6.63
CA LEU A 128 -17.07 13.83 6.62
C LEU A 128 -17.51 14.67 5.42
N GLY A 129 -18.20 14.08 4.44
CA GLY A 129 -18.50 14.74 3.17
C GLY A 129 -17.26 15.01 2.32
N SER A 130 -16.20 14.22 2.50
CA SER A 130 -14.93 14.40 1.80
C SER A 130 -15.10 14.34 0.29
N LYS A 131 -14.30 15.12 -0.44
CA LYS A 131 -14.33 15.18 -1.90
C LYS A 131 -12.93 15.06 -2.49
N ARG A 132 -12.81 14.28 -3.56
CA ARG A 132 -11.64 14.32 -4.44
C ARG A 132 -11.73 15.57 -5.30
N ARG A 133 -10.65 16.33 -5.33
CA ARG A 133 -10.55 17.55 -6.12
C ARG A 133 -9.30 17.53 -6.97
N VAL A 134 -9.29 18.37 -8.00
CA VAL A 134 -8.13 18.60 -8.86
C VAL A 134 -7.79 20.07 -8.75
N ASP A 135 -6.53 20.38 -8.49
CA ASP A 135 -6.06 21.76 -8.44
C ASP A 135 -5.85 22.35 -9.84
N LYS A 136 -5.48 23.62 -9.89
CA LYS A 136 -5.23 24.36 -11.16
C LYS A 136 -4.13 23.74 -12.02
N ASP A 137 -3.21 22.99 -11.40
CA ASP A 137 -2.07 22.36 -12.06
C ASP A 137 -2.34 20.89 -12.43
N GLY A 138 -3.57 20.41 -12.16
CA GLY A 138 -4.00 19.06 -12.48
C GLY A 138 -3.68 18.01 -11.40
N TYR A 139 -3.21 18.40 -10.22
CA TYR A 139 -2.93 17.50 -9.14
C TYR A 139 -4.20 17.13 -8.37
N GLU A 140 -4.41 15.84 -8.18
CA GLU A 140 -5.53 15.33 -7.38
C GLU A 140 -5.20 15.41 -5.88
N TYR A 141 -6.18 15.83 -5.10
CA TYR A 141 -6.10 15.85 -3.64
C TYR A 141 -7.46 15.57 -3.00
N TRP A 142 -7.43 15.21 -1.72
CA TRP A 142 -8.63 15.01 -0.93
C TRP A 142 -8.92 16.26 -0.08
N ASP A 143 -10.10 16.83 -0.28
CA ASP A 143 -10.69 17.79 0.64
C ASP A 143 -11.47 16.98 1.69
N LEU A 144 -10.84 16.74 2.83
CA LEU A 144 -11.35 15.78 3.82
C LEU A 144 -12.65 16.24 4.48
N LYS A 145 -12.79 17.54 4.69
CA LYS A 145 -13.99 18.14 5.27
C LYS A 145 -14.22 19.52 4.68
N PRO A 146 -14.98 19.62 3.55
CA PRO A 146 -15.22 20.90 2.86
C PRO A 146 -15.83 21.98 3.73
N ASP A 147 -16.61 21.61 4.77
CA ASP A 147 -17.27 22.51 5.72
C ASP A 147 -16.49 22.69 7.03
N LEU A 148 -15.18 22.39 7.03
CA LEU A 148 -14.32 22.54 8.20
C LEU A 148 -14.32 23.99 8.68
N LYS A 149 -14.62 24.19 9.98
CA LYS A 149 -14.61 25.49 10.64
C LYS A 149 -13.29 25.72 11.38
N PRO A 150 -12.91 27.02 11.60
CA PRO A 150 -11.73 27.32 12.41
C PRO A 150 -11.78 26.65 13.79
N GLY A 151 -10.70 26.00 14.20
CA GLY A 151 -10.56 25.28 15.46
C GLY A 151 -11.06 23.83 15.43
N GLU A 152 -11.66 23.37 14.35
CA GLU A 152 -11.98 21.95 14.15
C GLU A 152 -10.79 21.17 13.64
N ALA A 153 -10.72 19.88 14.02
CA ALA A 153 -9.74 18.93 13.51
C ALA A 153 -10.43 17.75 12.85
N VAL A 154 -9.77 17.14 11.88
CA VAL A 154 -10.25 15.93 11.19
C VAL A 154 -9.42 14.73 11.65
N GLU A 155 -10.12 13.70 12.12
CA GLU A 155 -9.53 12.39 12.43
C GLU A 155 -10.09 11.32 11.49
N LEU A 156 -9.19 10.55 10.92
CA LEU A 156 -9.52 9.44 10.00
C LEU A 156 -9.44 8.06 10.65
#